data_17723a05565eb625061fb4fe50db5044
#
_entry.id   17723a05565eb625061fb4fe50db5044
#
_cell.length_a   1.000
_cell.length_b   1.000
_cell.length_c   1.000
_cell.angle_alpha   90.00
_cell.angle_beta   90.00
_cell.angle_gamma   90.00
#
_symmetry.space_group_name_H-M   'P 1'
#
loop_
_entity.id
_entity.type
_entity.pdbx_description
1 polymer ?
#
loop_
_entity_poly.entity_id
_entity_poly.type
_entity_poly.pdbx_seq_one_letter_code
_entity_poly.pdbx_strand_id
1 'polypeptide(L)'
;MKTTRRGFLGGAAAFAPFATRLWAAETEPPLLKIGVMTDTHVGTTKESCARARLAYEMFRDMGVDLIANVGDVADHHYPTGYVAYREMVEETFAQVSAERRPKELFVYAWHDACAYKDHPREAAAKDSPEAFADMERLIGATNGPYAEGEVKGYPYVVIPQLYGSWGVDWKRFDKMLADAVASHPGKPVFVFAHQPPTGTTRSGRGIKEKRKVLNKYPQAINISGHTHGSLRDERAIWQGEFTSVNIGCLQVWGGGLPGAAPKRMENYGAVLVEVFTDRIVFRRFDVRDRKEYSADAPWMVPWPFDPATAPYRPSARRPKMPVPEFAKGAGIEVKPNAVPFRELRVTFPAASVGARAFAYRVELQRRVGGTWTPFARRDTFGDFWMRESERPASVTQSFLAAYFDEGEEYRVVVTPRNSWGVDGKSIEKTFTAPQPVRTGELVWESADPMKDCPFISGLQGGKARQAKDGFFEHGAGNARLVFPEGVWKGAKGTRFRFTLDMRTIQEQAPCWTIVLRNRKPLQNAVDRISTPAGDSGVQRYVIEFTKPDAAYTYYLLIREGSGGKVRFEHVKIERI
;
A
#
# COMPACT_ATOMS: atom_id res chain seq x y z
N MET A 1 -17.37 40.27 -49.37
CA MET A 1 -17.90 40.15 -48.00
C MET A 1 -16.83 39.51 -47.14
N LYS A 2 -16.24 40.27 -46.20
CA LYS A 2 -15.16 39.81 -45.28
C LYS A 2 -15.84 39.25 -44.03
N THR A 3 -15.56 37.99 -43.72
CA THR A 3 -15.97 37.38 -42.44
C THR A 3 -14.74 37.22 -41.52
N THR A 4 -14.76 37.98 -40.46
CA THR A 4 -13.75 38.04 -39.41
C THR A 4 -13.82 36.80 -38.53
N ARG A 5 -12.68 36.11 -38.39
CA ARG A 5 -12.42 35.11 -37.31
C ARG A 5 -12.14 35.88 -36.01
N ARG A 6 -13.00 35.74 -35.02
CA ARG A 6 -12.71 36.08 -33.62
C ARG A 6 -12.13 34.86 -32.94
N GLY A 7 -10.87 34.98 -32.53
CA GLY A 7 -10.19 34.02 -31.72
C GLY A 7 -10.67 34.04 -30.28
N PHE A 8 -10.81 32.85 -29.72
CA PHE A 8 -10.96 32.62 -28.28
C PHE A 8 -9.55 32.44 -27.68
N LEU A 9 -8.99 33.53 -27.17
CA LEU A 9 -7.82 33.51 -26.28
C LEU A 9 -8.33 33.94 -24.91
N GLY A 10 -8.40 33.00 -23.99
CA GLY A 10 -8.74 33.32 -22.62
C GLY A 10 -8.56 32.13 -21.70
N GLY A 11 -7.52 32.13 -20.89
CA GLY A 11 -7.41 31.22 -19.77
C GLY A 11 -6.08 30.52 -19.51
N ALA A 12 -4.94 31.11 -19.92
CA ALA A 12 -3.63 30.53 -19.61
C ALA A 12 -2.68 31.56 -18.95
N ALA A 13 -3.15 32.28 -17.95
CA ALA A 13 -2.31 33.32 -17.34
C ALA A 13 -2.43 33.37 -15.81
N ALA A 14 -2.00 32.28 -15.10
CA ALA A 14 -1.76 32.33 -13.66
C ALA A 14 -0.67 31.39 -13.14
N PHE A 15 0.03 30.63 -13.99
CA PHE A 15 1.10 29.70 -13.58
C PHE A 15 2.49 30.04 -14.14
N ALA A 16 2.62 31.04 -14.98
CA ALA A 16 3.88 31.36 -15.65
C ALA A 16 5.03 31.89 -14.76
N PRO A 17 4.83 32.59 -13.63
CA PRO A 17 5.98 33.14 -12.90
C PRO A 17 6.73 32.12 -12.04
N PHE A 18 6.10 30.99 -11.66
CA PHE A 18 6.78 29.96 -10.85
C PHE A 18 7.53 28.94 -11.72
N ALA A 19 6.95 28.50 -12.82
CA ALA A 19 7.54 27.52 -13.71
C ALA A 19 8.80 28.06 -14.44
N THR A 20 8.79 29.33 -14.84
CA THR A 20 9.92 29.96 -15.55
C THR A 20 11.14 30.23 -14.65
N ARG A 21 10.96 30.41 -13.35
CA ARG A 21 12.09 30.49 -12.40
C ARG A 21 12.70 29.11 -12.08
N LEU A 22 11.92 28.04 -12.20
CA LEU A 22 12.36 26.67 -11.88
C LEU A 22 13.28 26.08 -12.96
N TRP A 23 13.12 26.46 -14.22
CA TRP A 23 13.94 25.93 -15.34
C TRP A 23 15.27 26.64 -15.52
N ALA A 24 15.44 27.85 -15.01
CA ALA A 24 16.72 28.59 -15.08
C ALA A 24 17.79 28.09 -14.07
N ALA A 25 17.44 27.15 -13.17
CA ALA A 25 18.31 26.70 -12.09
C ALA A 25 18.96 25.32 -12.32
N GLU A 26 18.91 24.76 -13.53
CA GLU A 26 19.61 23.49 -13.87
C GLU A 26 21.14 23.62 -14.02
N THR A 27 21.69 24.79 -13.86
CA THR A 27 23.13 25.02 -14.03
C THR A 27 23.94 24.88 -12.74
N GLU A 28 23.31 24.89 -11.58
CA GLU A 28 24.01 24.74 -10.30
C GLU A 28 24.07 23.26 -9.89
N PRO A 29 25.28 22.71 -9.67
CA PRO A 29 25.40 21.35 -9.19
C PRO A 29 24.84 21.23 -7.76
N PRO A 30 24.23 20.11 -7.39
CA PRO A 30 23.75 19.91 -6.03
C PRO A 30 24.91 19.89 -5.02
N LEU A 31 24.69 20.50 -3.88
CA LEU A 31 25.65 20.57 -2.77
C LEU A 31 25.83 19.20 -2.10
N LEU A 32 24.77 18.37 -2.11
CA LEU A 32 24.77 17.02 -1.57
C LEU A 32 23.86 16.12 -2.43
N LYS A 33 24.30 14.89 -2.68
CA LYS A 33 23.52 13.83 -3.31
C LYS A 33 23.38 12.64 -2.38
N ILE A 34 22.14 12.21 -2.12
CA ILE A 34 21.86 11.02 -1.30
C ILE A 34 21.09 10.01 -2.14
N GLY A 35 21.64 8.82 -2.34
CA GLY A 35 20.91 7.67 -2.86
C GLY A 35 20.13 6.98 -1.74
N VAL A 36 18.84 6.79 -1.92
CA VAL A 36 17.99 6.17 -0.87
C VAL A 36 17.23 4.99 -1.41
N MET A 37 17.33 3.86 -0.72
CA MET A 37 16.57 2.64 -0.98
C MET A 37 16.07 2.03 0.32
N THR A 38 15.16 1.07 0.23
CA THR A 38 14.54 0.42 1.39
C THR A 38 13.90 -0.90 1.01
N ASP A 39 13.56 -1.71 2.01
CA ASP A 39 12.76 -2.92 1.84
C ASP A 39 13.33 -3.81 0.73
N THR A 40 14.62 -4.09 0.82
CA THR A 40 15.32 -4.96 -0.15
C THR A 40 14.98 -6.43 0.07
N HIS A 41 14.68 -6.81 1.31
CA HIS A 41 14.28 -8.16 1.73
C HIS A 41 15.14 -9.23 1.08
N VAL A 42 16.45 -9.09 1.16
CA VAL A 42 17.34 -10.08 0.58
C VAL A 42 17.18 -11.42 1.31
N GLY A 43 17.16 -12.48 0.53
CA GLY A 43 17.13 -13.85 1.06
C GLY A 43 18.52 -14.43 1.24
N THR A 44 18.64 -15.72 1.05
CA THR A 44 19.85 -16.49 1.34
C THR A 44 20.83 -16.62 0.16
N THR A 45 20.53 -16.02 -1.00
CA THR A 45 21.33 -16.17 -2.23
C THR A 45 21.69 -14.83 -2.85
N LYS A 46 22.73 -14.82 -3.71
CA LYS A 46 23.13 -13.63 -4.47
C LYS A 46 22.03 -13.13 -5.42
N GLU A 47 21.20 -14.01 -5.95
CA GLU A 47 20.08 -13.64 -6.82
C GLU A 47 19.05 -12.78 -6.10
N SER A 48 18.88 -12.99 -4.79
CA SER A 48 17.98 -12.14 -3.99
C SER A 48 18.46 -10.69 -3.88
N CYS A 49 19.74 -10.44 -4.12
CA CYS A 49 20.35 -9.11 -4.10
C CYS A 49 20.21 -8.34 -5.44
N ALA A 50 19.71 -8.97 -6.50
CA ALA A 50 19.73 -8.41 -7.85
C ALA A 50 19.07 -7.02 -7.95
N ARG A 51 17.99 -6.78 -7.20
CA ARG A 51 17.31 -5.48 -7.18
C ARG A 51 18.11 -4.41 -6.45
N ALA A 52 18.72 -4.78 -5.33
CA ALA A 52 19.60 -3.88 -4.59
C ALA A 52 20.81 -3.50 -5.45
N ARG A 53 21.39 -4.45 -6.19
CA ARG A 53 22.50 -4.22 -7.14
C ARG A 53 22.16 -3.12 -8.14
N LEU A 54 20.98 -3.17 -8.76
CA LEU A 54 20.55 -2.16 -9.74
C LEU A 54 20.51 -0.75 -9.11
N ALA A 55 20.05 -0.63 -7.86
CA ALA A 55 20.05 0.64 -7.15
C ALA A 55 21.45 1.12 -6.84
N TYR A 56 22.34 0.25 -6.33
CA TYR A 56 23.74 0.59 -6.04
C TYR A 56 24.51 0.99 -7.29
N GLU A 57 24.35 0.28 -8.40
CA GLU A 57 24.97 0.64 -9.69
C GLU A 57 24.50 2.01 -10.18
N MET A 58 23.19 2.27 -10.08
CA MET A 58 22.63 3.58 -10.44
C MET A 58 23.24 4.70 -9.56
N PHE A 59 23.30 4.50 -8.25
CA PHE A 59 23.84 5.49 -7.32
C PHE A 59 25.36 5.71 -7.51
N ARG A 60 26.12 4.64 -7.77
CA ARG A 60 27.53 4.71 -8.14
C ARG A 60 27.74 5.62 -9.37
N ASP A 61 26.96 5.36 -10.42
CA ASP A 61 27.09 6.08 -11.69
C ASP A 61 26.62 7.54 -11.58
N MET A 62 25.69 7.84 -10.66
CA MET A 62 25.26 9.20 -10.32
C MET A 62 26.23 9.95 -9.40
N GLY A 63 27.23 9.24 -8.83
CA GLY A 63 28.21 9.83 -7.93
C GLY A 63 27.58 10.40 -6.67
N VAL A 64 26.78 9.62 -5.95
CA VAL A 64 26.18 10.05 -4.69
C VAL A 64 27.21 10.11 -3.57
N ASP A 65 26.99 11.00 -2.61
CA ASP A 65 27.87 11.20 -1.44
C ASP A 65 27.53 10.26 -0.29
N LEU A 66 26.25 9.84 -0.23
CA LEU A 66 25.70 8.98 0.79
C LEU A 66 24.71 7.99 0.16
N ILE A 67 24.76 6.74 0.57
CA ILE A 67 23.71 5.74 0.31
C ILE A 67 23.05 5.39 1.63
N ALA A 68 21.73 5.56 1.74
CA ALA A 68 20.95 5.15 2.89
C ALA A 68 20.01 3.99 2.54
N ASN A 69 20.21 2.85 3.18
CA ASN A 69 19.22 1.77 3.20
C ASN A 69 18.31 1.95 4.42
N VAL A 70 17.04 2.27 4.17
CA VAL A 70 16.10 2.69 5.22
C VAL A 70 15.36 1.50 5.82
N GLY A 71 16.05 0.37 5.98
CA GLY A 71 15.62 -0.80 6.73
C GLY A 71 14.96 -1.90 5.91
N ASP A 72 14.66 -3.00 6.59
CA ASP A 72 14.22 -4.26 6.02
C ASP A 72 15.18 -4.71 4.90
N VAL A 73 16.49 -4.76 5.24
CA VAL A 73 17.57 -5.18 4.33
C VAL A 73 17.41 -6.66 4.02
N ALA A 74 17.27 -7.49 5.05
CA ALA A 74 16.99 -8.92 4.90
C ALA A 74 15.54 -9.25 5.27
N ASP A 75 15.08 -10.42 4.82
CA ASP A 75 13.79 -10.98 5.23
C ASP A 75 14.02 -11.99 6.35
N HIS A 76 13.67 -11.63 7.58
CA HIS A 76 13.76 -12.48 8.77
C HIS A 76 15.19 -12.87 9.19
N HIS A 77 16.10 -11.90 9.28
CA HIS A 77 17.47 -12.12 9.79
C HIS A 77 18.16 -13.35 9.14
N TYR A 78 18.60 -13.17 7.89
CA TYR A 78 19.40 -14.19 7.19
C TYR A 78 20.87 -13.79 7.14
N PRO A 79 21.75 -14.33 8.01
CA PRO A 79 23.19 -14.02 7.98
C PRO A 79 23.83 -14.28 6.61
N THR A 80 23.44 -15.36 5.94
CA THR A 80 23.89 -15.67 4.57
C THR A 80 23.40 -14.63 3.55
N GLY A 81 22.22 -14.05 3.76
CA GLY A 81 21.71 -12.94 2.95
C GLY A 81 22.53 -11.68 3.14
N TYR A 82 22.93 -11.38 4.36
CA TYR A 82 23.83 -10.24 4.65
C TYR A 82 25.19 -10.40 3.99
N VAL A 83 25.79 -11.59 4.05
CA VAL A 83 27.05 -11.88 3.34
C VAL A 83 26.89 -11.66 1.83
N ALA A 84 25.86 -12.26 1.22
CA ALA A 84 25.58 -12.08 -0.20
C ALA A 84 25.34 -10.61 -0.59
N TYR A 85 24.66 -9.87 0.28
CA TYR A 85 24.43 -8.45 0.10
C TYR A 85 25.75 -7.66 0.13
N ARG A 86 26.61 -7.90 1.14
CA ARG A 86 27.91 -7.21 1.22
C ARG A 86 28.82 -7.54 0.06
N GLU A 87 28.92 -8.82 -0.35
CA GLU A 87 29.67 -9.22 -1.54
C GLU A 87 29.17 -8.47 -2.78
N MET A 88 27.85 -8.35 -2.97
CA MET A 88 27.26 -7.62 -4.07
C MET A 88 27.66 -6.12 -4.04
N VAL A 89 27.67 -5.49 -2.87
CA VAL A 89 28.09 -4.10 -2.72
C VAL A 89 29.58 -3.94 -3.06
N GLU A 90 30.45 -4.82 -2.54
CA GLU A 90 31.88 -4.77 -2.83
C GLU A 90 32.17 -4.97 -4.33
N GLU A 91 31.50 -5.92 -4.97
CA GLU A 91 31.58 -6.12 -6.43
C GLU A 91 31.18 -4.85 -7.19
N THR A 92 30.09 -4.19 -6.75
CA THR A 92 29.56 -2.99 -7.40
C THR A 92 30.55 -1.82 -7.34
N PHE A 93 31.29 -1.70 -6.24
CA PHE A 93 32.25 -0.62 -6.02
C PHE A 93 33.71 -1.02 -6.22
N ALA A 94 34.00 -2.21 -6.76
CA ALA A 94 35.36 -2.73 -6.87
C ALA A 94 36.34 -1.82 -7.64
N GLN A 95 35.83 -1.04 -8.61
CA GLN A 95 36.64 -0.09 -9.40
C GLN A 95 36.56 1.35 -8.89
N VAL A 96 35.91 1.59 -7.75
CA VAL A 96 35.77 2.93 -7.16
C VAL A 96 36.80 3.08 -6.03
N SER A 97 37.63 4.11 -6.10
CA SER A 97 38.61 4.38 -5.03
C SER A 97 37.91 4.66 -3.69
N ALA A 98 38.58 4.39 -2.59
CA ALA A 98 38.01 4.53 -1.24
C ALA A 98 37.50 5.95 -0.98
N GLU A 99 38.20 6.97 -1.49
CA GLU A 99 37.85 8.39 -1.29
C GLU A 99 36.60 8.81 -2.07
N ARG A 100 36.25 8.05 -3.11
CA ARG A 100 35.07 8.29 -3.95
C ARG A 100 33.89 7.37 -3.61
N ARG A 101 34.10 6.42 -2.70
CA ARG A 101 33.00 5.57 -2.23
C ARG A 101 32.03 6.39 -1.40
N PRO A 102 30.72 6.28 -1.66
CA PRO A 102 29.72 6.94 -0.82
C PRO A 102 29.77 6.37 0.60
N LYS A 103 29.47 7.20 1.58
CA LYS A 103 29.17 6.74 2.93
C LYS A 103 27.92 5.84 2.88
N GLU A 104 27.87 4.78 3.67
CA GLU A 104 26.68 3.95 3.81
C GLU A 104 26.03 4.14 5.18
N LEU A 105 24.69 4.20 5.20
CA LEU A 105 23.89 4.20 6.41
C LEU A 105 22.80 3.11 6.31
N PHE A 106 22.59 2.41 7.41
CA PHE A 106 21.57 1.36 7.53
C PHE A 106 20.62 1.67 8.67
N VAL A 107 19.33 1.57 8.41
CA VAL A 107 18.30 1.61 9.45
C VAL A 107 18.02 0.17 9.89
N TYR A 108 18.13 -0.07 11.18
CA TYR A 108 17.77 -1.37 11.78
C TYR A 108 16.25 -1.46 11.85
N ALA A 109 15.66 -2.40 11.12
CA ALA A 109 14.21 -2.55 11.02
C ALA A 109 13.73 -3.92 11.51
N TRP A 110 12.42 -4.10 11.52
CA TRP A 110 11.81 -5.27 12.12
C TRP A 110 12.20 -6.60 11.45
N HIS A 111 12.24 -6.64 10.12
CA HIS A 111 12.64 -7.86 9.40
C HIS A 111 14.11 -8.20 9.64
N ASP A 112 14.96 -7.21 9.84
CA ASP A 112 16.36 -7.40 10.19
C ASP A 112 16.53 -7.96 11.60
N ALA A 113 15.65 -7.56 12.53
CA ALA A 113 15.66 -7.99 13.93
C ALA A 113 14.87 -9.28 14.20
N CYS A 114 14.02 -9.74 13.25
CA CYS A 114 13.24 -10.97 13.41
C CYS A 114 14.13 -12.20 13.46
N ALA A 115 14.07 -12.92 14.57
CA ALA A 115 14.70 -14.23 14.68
C ALA A 115 14.10 -15.24 13.69
N TYR A 116 14.90 -16.21 13.33
CA TYR A 116 14.63 -17.29 12.35
C TYR A 116 13.27 -17.96 12.49
N LYS A 117 12.81 -18.59 11.40
CA LYS A 117 11.56 -19.37 11.28
C LYS A 117 11.31 -20.39 12.39
N ASP A 118 12.36 -20.83 13.07
CA ASP A 118 12.31 -21.88 14.10
C ASP A 118 12.11 -21.35 15.51
N HIS A 119 12.11 -20.03 15.70
CA HIS A 119 11.76 -19.42 16.97
C HIS A 119 10.28 -19.04 17.03
N PRO A 120 9.57 -19.37 18.12
CA PRO A 120 8.20 -18.93 18.32
C PRO A 120 8.09 -17.41 18.16
N ARG A 121 7.03 -16.92 17.51
CA ARG A 121 6.77 -15.46 17.33
C ARG A 121 6.89 -14.63 18.61
N GLU A 122 6.73 -15.25 19.76
CA GLU A 122 6.88 -14.64 21.10
C GLU A 122 8.35 -14.41 21.49
N ALA A 123 9.27 -15.25 21.00
CA ALA A 123 10.71 -15.02 21.18
C ALA A 123 11.27 -13.99 20.19
N ALA A 124 10.66 -13.86 18.99
CA ALA A 124 10.96 -12.82 18.02
C ALA A 124 10.47 -11.41 18.44
N ALA A 125 9.81 -11.31 19.58
CA ALA A 125 9.30 -10.03 20.11
C ALA A 125 10.39 -9.22 20.85
N LYS A 126 11.54 -9.80 21.07
CA LYS A 126 12.71 -9.10 21.66
C LYS A 126 13.70 -8.83 20.54
N ASP A 127 14.14 -7.58 20.47
CA ASP A 127 15.26 -7.18 19.60
C ASP A 127 16.38 -8.18 19.80
N SER A 128 16.78 -8.85 18.73
CA SER A 128 17.90 -9.78 18.84
C SER A 128 19.21 -8.99 18.81
N PRO A 129 19.94 -8.89 19.91
CA PRO A 129 21.27 -8.29 19.89
C PRO A 129 22.19 -8.95 18.85
N GLU A 130 21.97 -10.25 18.59
CA GLU A 130 22.70 -11.03 17.60
C GLU A 130 22.41 -10.54 16.18
N ALA A 131 21.15 -10.21 15.85
CA ALA A 131 20.79 -9.67 14.53
C ALA A 131 21.48 -8.32 14.27
N PHE A 132 21.56 -7.47 15.28
CA PHE A 132 22.26 -6.18 15.15
C PHE A 132 23.77 -6.36 15.03
N ALA A 133 24.36 -7.27 15.81
CA ALA A 133 25.77 -7.63 15.68
C ALA A 133 26.08 -8.22 14.30
N ASP A 134 25.17 -9.00 13.74
CA ASP A 134 25.30 -9.54 12.39
C ASP A 134 25.19 -8.46 11.31
N MET A 135 24.28 -7.51 11.44
CA MET A 135 24.24 -6.36 10.53
C MET A 135 25.55 -5.56 10.58
N GLU A 136 26.09 -5.29 11.76
CA GLU A 136 27.37 -4.60 11.90
C GLU A 136 28.52 -5.40 11.28
N ARG A 137 28.62 -6.67 11.61
CA ARG A 137 29.72 -7.55 11.20
C ARG A 137 29.65 -7.94 9.72
N LEU A 138 28.45 -8.27 9.20
CA LEU A 138 28.28 -8.90 7.89
C LEU A 138 28.00 -7.91 6.77
N ILE A 139 27.28 -6.82 7.02
CA ILE A 139 27.04 -5.79 6.00
C ILE A 139 27.76 -4.47 6.25
N GLY A 140 28.49 -4.36 7.35
CA GLY A 140 29.22 -3.14 7.70
C GLY A 140 28.33 -2.00 8.17
N ALA A 141 27.21 -2.32 8.83
CA ALA A 141 26.29 -1.32 9.41
C ALA A 141 26.88 -0.68 10.67
N THR A 142 28.04 -0.05 10.53
CA THR A 142 28.85 0.49 11.65
C THR A 142 28.22 1.70 12.33
N ASN A 143 27.08 2.19 11.80
CA ASN A 143 26.35 3.32 12.41
C ASN A 143 25.58 2.93 13.68
N GLY A 144 25.39 1.65 13.96
CA GLY A 144 24.54 1.20 15.06
C GLY A 144 23.06 1.53 14.86
N PRO A 145 22.20 1.14 15.83
CA PRO A 145 20.74 1.36 15.72
C PRO A 145 20.35 2.85 15.85
N TYR A 146 21.09 3.63 16.61
CA TYR A 146 20.95 5.08 16.69
C TYR A 146 22.25 5.73 16.21
N ALA A 147 22.14 6.58 15.21
CA ALA A 147 23.28 7.32 14.69
C ALA A 147 22.93 8.78 14.44
N GLU A 148 23.91 9.61 14.62
CA GLU A 148 23.89 11.01 14.23
C GLU A 148 25.24 11.37 13.59
N GLY A 149 25.22 12.37 12.72
CA GLY A 149 26.42 12.83 12.04
C GLY A 149 26.08 13.76 10.90
N GLU A 150 27.02 13.97 10.03
CA GLU A 150 26.86 14.82 8.87
C GLU A 150 27.53 14.24 7.62
N VAL A 151 27.06 14.70 6.45
CA VAL A 151 27.71 14.50 5.16
C VAL A 151 27.73 15.85 4.45
N LYS A 152 28.92 16.31 4.07
CA LYS A 152 29.12 17.65 3.47
C LYS A 152 28.46 18.77 4.28
N GLY A 153 28.48 18.67 5.61
CA GLY A 153 27.91 19.65 6.53
C GLY A 153 26.39 19.66 6.58
N TYR A 154 25.72 18.60 6.11
CA TYR A 154 24.28 18.37 6.26
C TYR A 154 24.04 17.28 7.30
N PRO A 155 23.34 17.60 8.40
CA PRO A 155 23.15 16.67 9.50
C PRO A 155 22.14 15.56 9.16
N TYR A 156 22.37 14.38 9.71
CA TYR A 156 21.43 13.27 9.67
C TYR A 156 21.25 12.64 11.06
N VAL A 157 20.07 12.05 11.25
CA VAL A 157 19.71 11.26 12.41
C VAL A 157 19.13 9.92 11.92
N VAL A 158 19.63 8.81 12.48
CA VAL A 158 19.12 7.46 12.23
C VAL A 158 18.47 6.93 13.51
N ILE A 159 17.25 6.40 13.40
CA ILE A 159 16.57 5.72 14.49
C ILE A 159 16.09 4.34 14.05
N PRO A 160 16.17 3.31 14.92
CA PRO A 160 15.72 1.97 14.58
C PRO A 160 14.19 1.87 14.58
N GLN A 161 13.70 0.84 13.92
CA GLN A 161 12.35 0.33 14.17
C GLN A 161 12.49 -1.03 14.87
N LEU A 162 12.42 -1.01 16.16
CA LEU A 162 12.41 -2.22 16.97
C LEU A 162 10.99 -2.77 17.06
N TYR A 163 10.85 -4.07 17.34
CA TYR A 163 9.56 -4.74 17.36
C TYR A 163 8.57 -4.02 18.28
N GLY A 164 7.42 -3.67 17.69
CA GLY A 164 6.33 -3.05 18.43
C GLY A 164 6.58 -1.61 18.80
N SER A 165 7.12 -0.77 17.95
CA SER A 165 7.31 0.71 18.11
C SER A 165 7.69 1.19 19.53
N TRP A 166 7.80 0.27 20.46
CA TRP A 166 7.94 0.42 21.90
C TRP A 166 9.39 0.38 22.37
N GLY A 167 10.29 -0.12 21.53
CA GLY A 167 11.72 -0.16 21.82
C GLY A 167 12.48 1.12 21.48
N VAL A 168 11.83 2.10 20.83
CA VAL A 168 12.48 3.36 20.46
C VAL A 168 12.51 4.32 21.65
N ASP A 169 13.70 4.79 22.00
CA ASP A 169 13.86 5.87 23.00
C ASP A 169 13.52 7.22 22.36
N TRP A 170 12.27 7.65 22.55
CA TRP A 170 11.75 8.91 22.00
C TRP A 170 12.39 10.14 22.61
N LYS A 171 12.89 10.06 23.85
CA LYS A 171 13.62 11.18 24.50
C LYS A 171 14.99 11.33 23.87
N ARG A 172 15.67 10.20 23.62
CA ARG A 172 16.94 10.20 22.89
C ARG A 172 16.78 10.77 21.47
N PHE A 173 15.75 10.33 20.75
CA PHE A 173 15.46 10.85 19.40
C PHE A 173 15.18 12.35 19.41
N ASP A 174 14.39 12.83 20.36
CA ASP A 174 14.10 14.26 20.53
C ASP A 174 15.39 15.07 20.79
N LYS A 175 16.26 14.54 21.65
CA LYS A 175 17.57 15.16 21.93
C LYS A 175 18.47 15.19 20.70
N MET A 176 18.60 14.07 19.97
CA MET A 176 19.41 14.00 18.75
C MET A 176 18.96 15.05 17.72
N LEU A 177 17.63 15.21 17.54
CA LEU A 177 17.11 16.25 16.64
C LEU A 177 17.39 17.67 17.13
N ALA A 178 17.22 17.91 18.44
CA ALA A 178 17.52 19.22 19.03
C ALA A 178 19.00 19.59 18.83
N ASP A 179 19.91 18.65 19.09
CA ASP A 179 21.35 18.83 18.94
C ASP A 179 21.73 19.08 17.46
N ALA A 180 21.15 18.29 16.52
CA ALA A 180 21.39 18.44 15.09
C ALA A 180 20.92 19.81 14.57
N VAL A 181 19.75 20.29 14.99
CA VAL A 181 19.20 21.60 14.61
C VAL A 181 20.05 22.74 15.21
N ALA A 182 20.47 22.62 16.47
CA ALA A 182 21.30 23.62 17.14
C ALA A 182 22.68 23.73 16.51
N SER A 183 23.29 22.61 16.13
CA SER A 183 24.64 22.57 15.54
C SER A 183 24.65 22.97 14.06
N HIS A 184 23.51 22.90 13.35
CA HIS A 184 23.43 23.22 11.93
C HIS A 184 22.27 24.18 11.64
N PRO A 185 22.35 25.43 12.13
CA PRO A 185 21.27 26.40 11.96
C PRO A 185 20.98 26.66 10.47
N GLY A 186 19.69 26.66 10.12
CA GLY A 186 19.23 26.93 8.77
C GLY A 186 19.38 25.76 7.78
N LYS A 187 19.94 24.62 8.18
CA LYS A 187 20.07 23.43 7.31
C LYS A 187 18.94 22.40 7.54
N PRO A 188 18.58 21.61 6.52
CA PRO A 188 17.71 20.45 6.70
C PRO A 188 18.39 19.39 7.55
N VAL A 189 17.63 18.71 8.38
CA VAL A 189 18.06 17.53 9.15
C VAL A 189 17.41 16.28 8.52
N PHE A 190 18.21 15.41 7.92
CA PHE A 190 17.71 14.17 7.33
C PHE A 190 17.49 13.12 8.41
N VAL A 191 16.25 12.62 8.54
CA VAL A 191 15.87 11.60 9.51
C VAL A 191 15.58 10.30 8.76
N PHE A 192 16.45 9.32 8.92
CA PHE A 192 16.27 7.99 8.35
C PHE A 192 15.64 7.05 9.38
N ALA A 193 14.45 6.54 9.06
CA ALA A 193 13.71 5.66 9.96
C ALA A 193 12.68 4.85 9.20
N HIS A 194 12.68 3.53 9.33
CA HIS A 194 11.94 2.62 8.46
C HIS A 194 10.44 2.91 8.38
N GLN A 195 9.73 2.95 9.51
CA GLN A 195 8.29 3.17 9.52
C GLN A 195 7.93 4.67 9.50
N PRO A 196 6.98 5.12 8.64
CA PRO A 196 6.62 6.54 8.56
C PRO A 196 5.90 7.06 9.82
N PRO A 197 5.88 8.38 10.05
CA PRO A 197 5.05 9.00 11.08
C PRO A 197 3.56 8.86 10.74
N THR A 198 2.71 8.65 11.76
CA THR A 198 1.25 8.51 11.58
C THR A 198 0.66 9.71 10.86
N GLY A 199 -0.21 9.44 9.88
CA GLY A 199 -0.99 10.47 9.17
C GLY A 199 -0.16 11.39 8.27
N THR A 200 1.02 10.94 7.83
CA THR A 200 1.87 11.67 6.88
C THR A 200 1.73 11.10 5.47
N THR A 201 2.68 10.28 5.04
CA THR A 201 2.63 9.62 3.74
C THR A 201 1.56 8.53 3.72
N ARG A 202 1.40 7.80 2.62
CA ARG A 202 0.42 6.74 2.42
C ARG A 202 0.51 5.62 3.48
N SER A 203 0.50 5.89 4.74
CA SER A 203 0.63 4.87 5.77
C SER A 203 -0.60 4.77 6.65
N GLY A 204 -1.29 3.62 6.62
CA GLY A 204 -2.26 3.23 7.64
C GLY A 204 -1.61 2.75 8.96
N ARG A 205 -0.28 2.61 9.02
CA ARG A 205 0.46 2.04 10.16
C ARG A 205 1.65 2.90 10.55
N GLY A 206 1.44 4.19 10.72
CA GLY A 206 2.51 5.09 11.16
C GLY A 206 2.72 5.08 12.68
N ILE A 207 3.83 5.69 13.12
CA ILE A 207 4.20 5.81 14.54
C ILE A 207 3.77 7.18 15.06
N LYS A 208 2.89 7.21 16.07
CA LYS A 208 2.35 8.44 16.68
C LYS A 208 3.43 9.23 17.42
N GLU A 209 4.23 8.54 18.22
CA GLU A 209 5.29 9.14 19.04
C GLU A 209 6.34 9.80 18.16
N LYS A 210 6.74 9.17 17.07
CA LYS A 210 7.62 9.74 16.07
C LYS A 210 7.07 11.05 15.51
N ARG A 211 5.77 11.08 15.17
CA ARG A 211 5.14 12.31 14.70
C ARG A 211 5.17 13.42 15.74
N LYS A 212 4.92 13.10 17.01
CA LYS A 212 4.96 14.10 18.10
C LYS A 212 6.34 14.75 18.23
N VAL A 213 7.41 13.95 18.10
CA VAL A 213 8.78 14.49 18.12
C VAL A 213 9.04 15.36 16.91
N LEU A 214 8.79 14.84 15.70
CA LEU A 214 9.08 15.55 14.44
C LEU A 214 8.31 16.87 14.29
N ASN A 215 7.11 16.97 14.83
CA ASN A 215 6.31 18.20 14.79
C ASN A 215 7.00 19.42 15.45
N LYS A 216 8.03 19.20 16.28
CA LYS A 216 8.79 20.27 16.92
C LYS A 216 9.88 20.85 16.02
N TYR A 217 10.23 20.15 14.93
CA TYR A 217 11.40 20.44 14.11
C TYR A 217 11.01 20.63 12.64
N PRO A 218 10.64 21.85 12.22
CA PRO A 218 10.27 22.13 10.82
C PRO A 218 11.38 21.78 9.81
N GLN A 219 12.65 21.83 10.24
CA GLN A 219 13.81 21.48 9.41
C GLN A 219 13.96 19.98 9.18
N ALA A 220 13.18 19.13 9.87
CA ALA A 220 13.28 17.69 9.72
C ALA A 220 12.70 17.22 8.39
N ILE A 221 13.47 16.40 7.69
CA ILE A 221 13.05 15.67 6.50
C ILE A 221 13.07 14.18 6.84
N ASN A 222 11.92 13.63 7.20
CA ASN A 222 11.80 12.22 7.51
C ASN A 222 11.73 11.38 6.23
N ILE A 223 12.63 10.44 6.08
CA ILE A 223 12.70 9.50 4.97
C ILE A 223 12.40 8.10 5.51
N SER A 224 11.44 7.40 4.88
CA SER A 224 10.92 6.12 5.38
C SER A 224 10.60 5.12 4.28
N GLY A 225 10.56 3.83 4.61
CA GLY A 225 10.14 2.69 3.81
C GLY A 225 8.83 2.07 4.31
N HIS A 226 8.84 0.75 4.55
CA HIS A 226 7.81 -0.04 5.21
C HIS A 226 6.48 -0.22 4.46
N THR A 227 6.04 0.77 3.73
CA THR A 227 4.69 0.74 3.12
C THR A 227 4.65 -0.03 1.80
N HIS A 228 5.80 -0.36 1.22
CA HIS A 228 5.97 -0.96 -0.09
C HIS A 228 5.13 -0.25 -1.18
N GLY A 229 4.91 1.06 -1.01
CA GLY A 229 4.12 1.86 -1.93
C GLY A 229 4.84 2.12 -3.25
N SER A 230 4.11 2.36 -4.32
CA SER A 230 4.71 2.81 -5.58
C SER A 230 5.19 4.25 -5.48
N LEU A 231 6.36 4.55 -6.01
CA LEU A 231 6.88 5.92 -6.14
C LEU A 231 6.12 6.76 -7.18
N ARG A 232 5.18 6.18 -7.92
CA ARG A 232 4.20 6.93 -8.72
C ARG A 232 3.13 7.58 -7.86
N ASP A 233 2.99 7.15 -6.59
CA ASP A 233 1.97 7.67 -5.69
C ASP A 233 2.37 9.02 -5.12
N GLU A 234 1.70 10.06 -5.59
CA GLU A 234 1.94 11.44 -5.14
C GLU A 234 1.65 11.66 -3.64
N ARG A 235 1.06 10.67 -2.95
CA ARG A 235 0.89 10.66 -1.49
C ARG A 235 2.14 10.16 -0.76
N ALA A 236 3.16 9.72 -1.47
CA ALA A 236 4.41 9.29 -0.86
C ALA A 236 5.29 10.46 -0.37
N ILE A 237 4.93 11.70 -0.72
CA ILE A 237 5.45 12.91 -0.08
C ILE A 237 4.33 13.65 0.63
N TRP A 238 4.63 14.13 1.84
CA TRP A 238 3.72 14.86 2.71
C TRP A 238 4.45 16.02 3.38
N GLN A 239 3.75 17.12 3.54
CA GLN A 239 4.19 18.28 4.33
C GLN A 239 3.08 18.77 5.25
N GLY A 240 3.46 19.11 6.45
CA GLY A 240 2.69 19.76 7.49
C GLY A 240 3.63 20.56 8.33
N GLU A 241 3.87 20.16 9.56
CA GLU A 241 4.83 20.78 10.48
C GLU A 241 6.29 20.50 10.07
N PHE A 242 6.52 19.42 9.33
CA PHE A 242 7.80 18.99 8.76
C PHE A 242 7.58 18.34 7.39
N THR A 243 8.64 17.85 6.77
CA THR A 243 8.53 17.08 5.52
C THR A 243 8.70 15.58 5.78
N SER A 244 7.82 14.74 5.20
CA SER A 244 7.93 13.28 5.24
C SER A 244 7.86 12.69 3.84
N VAL A 245 8.79 11.80 3.52
CA VAL A 245 8.88 11.11 2.24
C VAL A 245 8.95 9.60 2.48
N ASN A 246 8.11 8.85 1.77
CA ASN A 246 8.20 7.39 1.69
C ASN A 246 8.80 6.99 0.36
N ILE A 247 9.83 6.18 0.38
CA ILE A 247 10.67 5.91 -0.81
C ILE A 247 10.33 4.61 -1.53
N GLY A 248 9.17 4.05 -1.29
CA GLY A 248 8.72 2.83 -1.98
C GLY A 248 9.35 1.56 -1.42
N CYS A 249 9.84 0.67 -2.26
CA CYS A 249 10.62 -0.51 -1.91
C CYS A 249 11.30 -1.13 -3.14
N LEU A 250 12.24 -2.06 -2.88
CA LEU A 250 12.87 -2.92 -3.89
C LEU A 250 12.32 -4.36 -3.83
N GLN A 251 11.14 -4.56 -3.27
CA GLN A 251 10.50 -5.87 -3.10
C GLN A 251 9.15 -5.96 -3.81
N VAL A 252 8.72 -7.20 -4.06
CA VAL A 252 7.42 -7.52 -4.68
C VAL A 252 6.32 -7.51 -3.62
N TRP A 253 5.61 -6.39 -3.47
CA TRP A 253 4.38 -6.39 -2.66
C TRP A 253 3.40 -5.35 -3.19
N GLY A 254 2.29 -5.83 -3.71
CA GLY A 254 1.15 -4.99 -3.97
C GLY A 254 0.37 -4.71 -2.71
N GLY A 255 0.84 -3.75 -1.90
CA GLY A 255 0.14 -3.39 -0.68
C GLY A 255 -1.10 -2.53 -0.93
N GLY A 256 -2.25 -2.94 -0.40
CA GLY A 256 -3.30 -2.01 0.00
C GLY A 256 -4.50 -1.79 -0.90
N LEU A 257 -4.73 -2.62 -1.93
CA LEU A 257 -6.08 -2.76 -2.48
C LEU A 257 -6.66 -4.12 -2.12
N PRO A 258 -7.93 -4.17 -1.71
CA PRO A 258 -8.67 -5.42 -1.57
C PRO A 258 -8.98 -6.00 -2.94
N GLY A 259 -8.72 -7.26 -3.11
CA GLY A 259 -8.92 -8.00 -4.35
C GLY A 259 -7.65 -8.71 -4.79
N ALA A 260 -7.75 -9.57 -5.83
CA ALA A 260 -6.58 -10.24 -6.39
C ALA A 260 -5.65 -9.19 -7.01
N ALA A 261 -4.63 -8.79 -6.25
CA ALA A 261 -3.49 -8.10 -6.83
C ALA A 261 -2.96 -8.94 -8.00
N PRO A 262 -2.52 -8.34 -9.10
CA PRO A 262 -1.72 -9.04 -10.09
C PRO A 262 -0.64 -9.82 -9.34
N LYS A 263 -0.47 -11.10 -9.63
CA LYS A 263 0.36 -12.04 -8.85
C LYS A 263 1.81 -11.58 -8.62
N ARG A 264 2.24 -10.51 -9.31
CA ARG A 264 3.54 -9.85 -9.11
C ARG A 264 3.43 -8.38 -9.51
N MET A 265 3.15 -7.52 -8.57
CA MET A 265 3.50 -6.11 -8.73
C MET A 265 4.94 -5.95 -8.29
N GLU A 266 5.84 -5.91 -9.25
CA GLU A 266 7.25 -5.69 -8.97
C GLU A 266 7.50 -4.22 -8.69
N ASN A 267 8.00 -3.91 -7.52
CA ASN A 267 8.43 -2.57 -7.16
C ASN A 267 9.96 -2.50 -7.21
N TYR A 268 10.47 -1.55 -7.96
CA TYR A 268 11.90 -1.30 -8.16
C TYR A 268 12.22 0.16 -7.83
N GLY A 269 11.59 0.69 -6.80
CA GLY A 269 11.66 2.09 -6.44
C GLY A 269 12.91 2.46 -5.66
N ALA A 270 13.64 3.47 -6.12
CA ALA A 270 14.68 4.15 -5.37
C ALA A 270 14.61 5.67 -5.61
N VAL A 271 15.19 6.45 -4.70
CA VAL A 271 15.15 7.92 -4.74
C VAL A 271 16.56 8.51 -4.70
N LEU A 272 16.82 9.46 -5.58
CA LEU A 272 17.96 10.38 -5.46
C LEU A 272 17.45 11.67 -4.80
N VAL A 273 18.07 12.04 -3.68
CA VAL A 273 17.84 13.33 -3.03
C VAL A 273 18.99 14.26 -3.40
N GLU A 274 18.65 15.40 -3.98
CA GLU A 274 19.61 16.44 -4.34
C GLU A 274 19.32 17.70 -3.52
N VAL A 275 20.33 18.18 -2.82
CA VAL A 275 20.23 19.38 -1.98
C VAL A 275 20.88 20.55 -2.69
N PHE A 276 20.14 21.62 -2.83
CA PHE A 276 20.60 22.91 -3.38
C PHE A 276 20.50 23.98 -2.30
N THR A 277 20.95 25.18 -2.63
CA THR A 277 20.92 26.29 -1.69
C THR A 277 19.50 26.70 -1.29
N ASP A 278 18.56 26.62 -2.22
CA ASP A 278 17.18 27.12 -2.09
C ASP A 278 16.11 26.03 -2.17
N ARG A 279 16.49 24.77 -2.35
CA ARG A 279 15.54 23.65 -2.52
C ARG A 279 16.17 22.30 -2.26
N ILE A 280 15.30 21.32 -2.02
CA ILE A 280 15.66 19.89 -1.97
C ILE A 280 14.79 19.18 -3.00
N VAL A 281 15.43 18.41 -3.88
CA VAL A 281 14.77 17.69 -4.98
C VAL A 281 14.82 16.20 -4.71
N PHE A 282 13.67 15.54 -4.83
CA PHE A 282 13.54 14.08 -4.73
C PHE A 282 13.21 13.53 -6.12
N ARG A 283 14.20 12.92 -6.76
CA ARG A 283 14.04 12.23 -8.05
C ARG A 283 13.75 10.76 -7.79
N ARG A 284 12.70 10.27 -8.39
CA ARG A 284 12.15 8.93 -8.14
C ARG A 284 12.44 8.03 -9.32
N PHE A 285 13.07 6.89 -9.12
CA PHE A 285 13.50 6.01 -10.20
C PHE A 285 12.86 4.62 -10.12
N ASP A 286 12.55 4.04 -11.30
CA ASP A 286 12.51 2.60 -11.51
C ASP A 286 13.94 2.16 -11.85
N VAL A 287 14.60 1.44 -10.94
CA VAL A 287 16.02 1.11 -11.08
C VAL A 287 16.30 0.07 -12.17
N ARG A 288 15.27 -0.67 -12.67
CA ARG A 288 15.44 -1.68 -13.73
C ARG A 288 15.95 -1.07 -15.03
N ASP A 289 15.40 0.04 -15.41
CA ASP A 289 15.74 0.76 -16.64
C ASP A 289 16.25 2.17 -16.37
N ARG A 290 16.50 2.47 -15.08
CA ARG A 290 16.96 3.78 -14.59
C ARG A 290 16.05 4.93 -15.02
N LYS A 291 14.77 4.61 -15.18
CA LYS A 291 13.78 5.58 -15.64
C LYS A 291 13.23 6.39 -14.48
N GLU A 292 13.33 7.70 -14.57
CA GLU A 292 12.74 8.61 -13.61
C GLU A 292 11.21 8.66 -13.76
N TYR A 293 10.50 8.52 -12.64
CA TYR A 293 9.06 8.78 -12.59
C TYR A 293 8.81 10.28 -12.58
N SER A 294 8.05 10.79 -13.56
CA SER A 294 7.74 12.23 -13.65
C SER A 294 9.02 13.10 -13.67
N ALA A 295 9.92 12.81 -14.62
CA ALA A 295 11.18 13.53 -14.78
C ALA A 295 10.99 15.05 -15.00
N ASP A 296 9.88 15.44 -15.60
CA ASP A 296 9.42 16.81 -15.79
C ASP A 296 8.85 17.46 -14.53
N ALA A 297 8.55 16.67 -13.50
CA ALA A 297 7.95 17.14 -12.24
C ALA A 297 8.48 16.34 -11.03
N PRO A 298 9.78 16.40 -10.71
CA PRO A 298 10.31 15.81 -9.49
C PRO A 298 9.69 16.48 -8.26
N TRP A 299 9.70 15.80 -7.12
CA TRP A 299 9.24 16.44 -5.89
C TRP A 299 10.29 17.46 -5.45
N MET A 300 9.87 18.71 -5.32
CA MET A 300 10.74 19.81 -4.96
C MET A 300 10.22 20.48 -3.69
N VAL A 301 11.05 20.45 -2.64
CA VAL A 301 10.79 21.12 -1.36
C VAL A 301 11.56 22.43 -1.33
N PRO A 302 10.90 23.59 -1.36
CA PRO A 302 11.58 24.88 -1.17
C PRO A 302 12.32 24.94 0.16
N TRP A 303 13.48 25.56 0.17
CA TRP A 303 14.29 25.74 1.37
C TRP A 303 14.69 27.21 1.56
N PRO A 304 14.63 27.79 2.76
CA PRO A 304 14.16 27.20 4.02
C PRO A 304 12.71 26.73 3.99
N PHE A 305 12.43 25.68 4.76
CA PHE A 305 11.07 25.13 4.81
C PHE A 305 10.13 26.03 5.60
N ASP A 306 9.00 26.37 5.00
CA ASP A 306 7.89 27.09 5.63
C ASP A 306 6.61 26.24 5.61
N PRO A 307 6.12 25.79 6.77
CA PRO A 307 4.88 25.01 6.84
C PRO A 307 3.65 25.73 6.24
N ALA A 308 3.62 27.07 6.25
CA ALA A 308 2.48 27.83 5.75
C ALA A 308 2.33 27.76 4.23
N THR A 309 3.45 27.72 3.51
CA THR A 309 3.50 27.70 2.03
C THR A 309 3.86 26.35 1.44
N ALA A 310 4.03 25.32 2.28
CA ALA A 310 4.46 23.98 1.90
C ALA A 310 3.62 23.37 0.76
N PRO A 311 4.24 23.01 -0.39
CA PRO A 311 3.49 22.59 -1.59
C PRO A 311 2.85 21.20 -1.46
N TYR A 312 3.32 20.35 -0.54
CA TYR A 312 2.86 18.95 -0.43
C TYR A 312 1.87 18.73 0.72
N ARG A 313 1.13 19.76 1.13
CA ARG A 313 0.03 19.61 2.07
C ARG A 313 -1.15 18.87 1.43
N PRO A 314 -1.66 17.78 2.02
CA PRO A 314 -2.73 16.98 1.42
C PRO A 314 -4.00 17.78 1.11
N SER A 315 -4.39 18.72 1.99
CA SER A 315 -5.57 19.58 1.80
C SER A 315 -5.45 20.49 0.57
N ALA A 316 -4.25 20.98 0.26
CA ALA A 316 -4.00 21.83 -0.91
C ALA A 316 -3.88 21.02 -2.21
N ARG A 317 -3.39 19.76 -2.12
CA ARG A 317 -3.12 18.91 -3.29
C ARG A 317 -4.34 18.10 -3.75
N ARG A 318 -5.03 17.44 -2.81
CA ARG A 318 -6.12 16.52 -3.14
C ARG A 318 -7.15 17.08 -4.13
N PRO A 319 -7.63 18.32 -4.00
CA PRO A 319 -8.60 18.87 -4.95
C PRO A 319 -8.04 19.13 -6.36
N LYS A 320 -6.71 19.22 -6.48
CA LYS A 320 -6.01 19.53 -7.74
C LYS A 320 -5.46 18.28 -8.45
N MET A 321 -5.56 17.12 -7.80
CA MET A 321 -5.05 15.88 -8.40
C MET A 321 -5.92 15.45 -9.57
N PRO A 322 -5.32 15.22 -10.75
CA PRO A 322 -6.07 14.79 -11.91
C PRO A 322 -6.76 13.44 -11.63
N VAL A 323 -7.96 13.30 -12.14
CA VAL A 323 -8.74 12.07 -12.06
C VAL A 323 -8.59 11.26 -13.35
N PRO A 324 -8.63 9.92 -13.28
CA PRO A 324 -8.68 9.09 -14.48
C PRO A 324 -10.06 9.15 -15.10
N GLU A 325 -10.14 9.28 -16.42
CA GLU A 325 -11.38 9.31 -17.14
C GLU A 325 -11.38 8.31 -18.31
N PHE A 326 -12.56 7.79 -18.61
CA PHE A 326 -12.76 6.98 -19.82
C PHE A 326 -12.79 7.87 -21.07
N ALA A 327 -12.31 7.33 -22.18
CA ALA A 327 -12.45 7.97 -23.46
C ALA A 327 -13.94 8.13 -23.82
N LYS A 328 -14.26 9.15 -24.61
CA LYS A 328 -15.63 9.38 -25.12
C LYS A 328 -16.15 8.15 -25.87
N GLY A 329 -17.33 7.68 -25.50
CA GLY A 329 -17.94 6.49 -26.10
C GLY A 329 -17.47 5.15 -25.52
N ALA A 330 -16.66 5.16 -24.44
CA ALA A 330 -16.30 3.95 -23.72
C ALA A 330 -17.54 3.21 -23.22
N GLY A 331 -17.60 1.91 -23.46
CA GLY A 331 -18.71 1.06 -23.06
C GLY A 331 -18.26 -0.15 -22.26
N ILE A 332 -19.21 -0.83 -21.63
CA ILE A 332 -19.00 -2.06 -20.89
C ILE A 332 -19.55 -3.23 -21.68
N GLU A 333 -18.74 -4.29 -21.78
CA GLU A 333 -19.19 -5.57 -22.27
C GLU A 333 -19.47 -6.50 -21.09
N VAL A 334 -20.63 -7.15 -21.09
CA VAL A 334 -21.03 -8.14 -20.09
C VAL A 334 -21.30 -9.44 -20.81
N LYS A 335 -20.50 -10.47 -20.52
CA LYS A 335 -20.59 -11.79 -21.17
C LYS A 335 -20.50 -12.94 -20.17
N PRO A 336 -21.31 -14.01 -20.31
CA PRO A 336 -21.08 -15.25 -19.58
C PRO A 336 -19.78 -15.93 -20.04
N ASN A 337 -19.07 -16.57 -19.12
CA ASN A 337 -17.76 -17.19 -19.38
C ASN A 337 -17.86 -18.63 -19.89
N ALA A 338 -18.97 -19.23 -19.96
CA ALA A 338 -19.17 -20.59 -20.51
C ALA A 338 -20.65 -20.92 -20.58
N VAL A 339 -20.96 -22.01 -21.29
CA VAL A 339 -22.26 -22.65 -21.18
C VAL A 339 -22.01 -24.05 -20.58
N PRO A 340 -22.56 -24.33 -19.43
CA PRO A 340 -23.40 -23.50 -18.58
C PRO A 340 -22.62 -22.38 -17.87
N PHE A 341 -23.32 -21.30 -17.62
CA PHE A 341 -22.77 -20.07 -17.08
C PHE A 341 -22.29 -20.25 -15.63
N ARG A 342 -20.98 -20.10 -15.40
CA ARG A 342 -20.34 -20.15 -14.07
C ARG A 342 -19.87 -18.80 -13.57
N GLU A 343 -19.46 -17.92 -14.49
CA GLU A 343 -18.98 -16.58 -14.21
C GLU A 343 -19.54 -15.60 -15.24
N LEU A 344 -19.83 -14.40 -14.78
CA LEU A 344 -20.09 -13.25 -15.62
C LEU A 344 -18.82 -12.40 -15.71
N ARG A 345 -18.35 -12.15 -16.91
CA ARG A 345 -17.22 -11.25 -17.18
C ARG A 345 -17.74 -9.87 -17.54
N VAL A 346 -17.25 -8.89 -16.80
CA VAL A 346 -17.43 -7.46 -17.04
C VAL A 346 -16.14 -6.92 -17.60
N THR A 347 -16.11 -6.59 -18.89
CA THR A 347 -14.94 -6.05 -19.58
C THR A 347 -15.20 -4.61 -19.98
N PHE A 348 -14.25 -3.73 -19.70
CA PHE A 348 -14.33 -2.30 -20.02
C PHE A 348 -12.95 -1.78 -20.45
N PRO A 349 -12.87 -0.70 -21.26
CA PRO A 349 -11.59 -0.11 -21.64
C PRO A 349 -10.89 0.47 -20.41
N ALA A 350 -9.56 0.46 -20.40
CA ALA A 350 -8.81 1.19 -19.39
C ALA A 350 -9.09 2.70 -19.51
N ALA A 351 -9.16 3.41 -18.38
CA ALA A 351 -9.23 4.87 -18.40
C ALA A 351 -7.95 5.43 -19.01
N SER A 352 -8.07 6.24 -20.05
CA SER A 352 -6.94 6.69 -20.87
C SER A 352 -6.77 8.20 -20.92
N VAL A 353 -7.65 8.95 -20.23
CA VAL A 353 -7.63 10.40 -20.17
C VAL A 353 -7.30 10.86 -18.75
N GLY A 354 -6.52 11.90 -18.62
CA GLY A 354 -6.10 12.45 -17.32
C GLY A 354 -5.07 11.58 -16.61
N ALA A 355 -5.32 11.24 -15.34
CA ALA A 355 -4.40 10.41 -14.54
C ALA A 355 -4.53 8.92 -14.88
N ARG A 356 -3.51 8.14 -14.52
CA ARG A 356 -3.63 6.69 -14.49
C ARG A 356 -4.62 6.25 -13.41
N ALA A 357 -5.43 5.27 -13.72
CA ALA A 357 -6.34 4.69 -12.74
C ALA A 357 -5.55 3.91 -11.68
N PHE A 358 -5.69 4.33 -10.42
CA PHE A 358 -5.17 3.60 -9.27
C PHE A 358 -5.97 2.32 -9.05
N ALA A 359 -7.29 2.45 -9.17
CA ALA A 359 -8.23 1.35 -9.07
C ALA A 359 -9.48 1.64 -9.90
N TYR A 360 -10.20 0.57 -10.22
CA TYR A 360 -11.56 0.63 -10.72
C TYR A 360 -12.49 0.02 -9.68
N ARG A 361 -13.54 0.74 -9.33
CA ARG A 361 -14.67 0.19 -8.60
C ARG A 361 -15.65 -0.38 -9.61
N VAL A 362 -15.90 -1.68 -9.54
CA VAL A 362 -16.92 -2.37 -10.34
C VAL A 362 -18.05 -2.73 -9.39
N GLU A 363 -19.17 -2.05 -9.51
CA GLU A 363 -20.34 -2.18 -8.67
C GLU A 363 -21.47 -2.85 -9.44
N LEU A 364 -22.07 -3.87 -8.83
CA LEU A 364 -23.29 -4.48 -9.31
C LEU A 364 -24.48 -3.92 -8.54
N GLN A 365 -25.51 -3.55 -9.26
CA GLN A 365 -26.77 -3.05 -8.72
C GLN A 365 -27.93 -3.93 -9.20
N ARG A 366 -28.93 -4.13 -8.32
CA ARG A 366 -30.20 -4.79 -8.64
C ARG A 366 -31.36 -3.81 -8.44
N ARG A 367 -32.49 -4.08 -9.07
CA ARG A 367 -33.71 -3.27 -8.85
C ARG A 367 -34.42 -3.71 -7.58
N VAL A 368 -34.66 -2.76 -6.68
CA VAL A 368 -35.45 -2.97 -5.47
C VAL A 368 -36.49 -1.85 -5.42
N GLY A 369 -37.76 -2.18 -5.50
CA GLY A 369 -38.83 -1.17 -5.52
C GLY A 369 -38.68 -0.15 -6.66
N GLY A 370 -38.22 -0.57 -7.83
CA GLY A 370 -37.97 0.32 -8.99
C GLY A 370 -36.65 1.10 -8.96
N THR A 371 -35.91 1.08 -7.85
CA THR A 371 -34.67 1.82 -7.66
C THR A 371 -33.44 0.91 -7.81
N TRP A 372 -32.39 1.40 -8.46
CA TRP A 372 -31.12 0.70 -8.54
C TRP A 372 -30.38 0.75 -7.18
N THR A 373 -30.16 -0.42 -6.60
CA THR A 373 -29.54 -0.57 -5.28
C THR A 373 -28.24 -1.39 -5.41
N PRO A 374 -27.10 -0.87 -4.96
CA PRO A 374 -25.85 -1.63 -4.92
C PRO A 374 -26.01 -2.88 -4.07
N PHE A 375 -25.52 -4.04 -4.56
CA PHE A 375 -25.54 -5.29 -3.79
C PHE A 375 -24.23 -6.07 -3.84
N ALA A 376 -23.32 -5.74 -4.76
CA ALA A 376 -21.99 -6.33 -4.80
C ALA A 376 -20.99 -5.32 -5.38
N ARG A 377 -19.77 -5.38 -4.89
CA ARG A 377 -18.69 -4.50 -5.33
C ARG A 377 -17.38 -5.27 -5.38
N ARG A 378 -16.60 -4.98 -6.42
CA ARG A 378 -15.21 -5.39 -6.55
C ARG A 378 -14.38 -4.17 -6.89
N ASP A 379 -13.26 -4.00 -6.17
CA ASP A 379 -12.23 -3.05 -6.56
C ASP A 379 -11.13 -3.83 -7.28
N THR A 380 -10.75 -3.39 -8.45
CA THR A 380 -9.65 -4.00 -9.21
C THR A 380 -8.56 -3.00 -9.48
N PHE A 381 -7.32 -3.48 -9.63
CA PHE A 381 -6.18 -2.62 -9.87
C PHE A 381 -6.26 -1.94 -11.23
N GLY A 382 -5.90 -0.67 -11.26
CA GLY A 382 -5.71 0.08 -12.49
C GLY A 382 -4.29 0.00 -13.04
N ASP A 383 -4.05 0.69 -14.13
CA ASP A 383 -2.76 0.77 -14.82
C ASP A 383 -1.72 1.63 -14.09
N PHE A 384 -2.12 2.32 -13.02
CA PHE A 384 -1.21 3.04 -12.12
C PHE A 384 -0.05 2.17 -11.62
N TRP A 385 -0.28 0.89 -11.43
CA TRP A 385 0.67 -0.07 -10.89
C TRP A 385 1.58 -0.71 -11.95
N MET A 386 1.34 -0.41 -13.23
CA MET A 386 1.96 -1.09 -14.35
C MET A 386 2.99 -0.19 -15.04
N ARG A 387 3.97 -0.81 -15.70
CA ARG A 387 4.87 -0.10 -16.63
C ARG A 387 4.08 0.39 -17.84
N GLU A 388 4.64 1.37 -18.55
CA GLU A 388 4.00 1.91 -19.75
C GLU A 388 3.76 0.81 -20.81
N SER A 389 4.75 -0.06 -21.01
CA SER A 389 4.68 -1.18 -21.96
C SER A 389 3.71 -2.31 -21.56
N GLU A 390 3.25 -2.31 -20.30
CA GLU A 390 2.40 -3.37 -19.74
C GLU A 390 0.95 -2.91 -19.54
N ARG A 391 0.63 -1.68 -19.93
CA ARG A 391 -0.70 -1.11 -19.74
C ARG A 391 -1.72 -1.86 -20.61
N PRO A 392 -2.76 -2.45 -20.02
CA PRO A 392 -3.79 -3.13 -20.78
C PRO A 392 -4.71 -2.12 -21.47
N ALA A 393 -5.16 -2.44 -22.66
CA ALA A 393 -6.19 -1.66 -23.36
C ALA A 393 -7.57 -1.80 -22.67
N SER A 394 -7.80 -2.93 -21.99
CA SER A 394 -9.04 -3.22 -21.28
C SER A 394 -8.79 -3.95 -19.97
N VAL A 395 -9.76 -3.85 -19.06
CA VAL A 395 -9.77 -4.50 -17.75
C VAL A 395 -10.97 -5.42 -17.69
N THR A 396 -10.80 -6.61 -17.13
CA THR A 396 -11.89 -7.58 -16.94
C THR A 396 -12.03 -7.90 -15.45
N GLN A 397 -13.27 -7.81 -14.95
CA GLN A 397 -13.65 -8.28 -13.62
C GLN A 397 -14.67 -9.40 -13.76
N SER A 398 -14.41 -10.52 -13.10
CA SER A 398 -15.34 -11.65 -13.06
C SER A 398 -16.20 -11.65 -11.78
N PHE A 399 -17.45 -12.05 -11.95
CA PHE A 399 -18.38 -12.33 -10.86
C PHE A 399 -18.94 -13.74 -11.00
N LEU A 400 -18.95 -14.50 -9.91
CA LEU A 400 -19.53 -15.84 -9.90
C LEU A 400 -21.03 -15.81 -10.22
N ALA A 401 -21.54 -16.83 -10.91
CA ALA A 401 -22.95 -16.92 -11.28
C ALA A 401 -23.91 -16.85 -10.09
N ALA A 402 -23.47 -17.30 -8.91
CA ALA A 402 -24.24 -17.24 -7.67
C ALA A 402 -24.54 -15.83 -7.15
N TYR A 403 -23.95 -14.78 -7.74
CA TYR A 403 -24.37 -13.39 -7.50
C TYR A 403 -25.74 -13.07 -8.11
N PHE A 404 -26.16 -13.79 -9.14
CA PHE A 404 -27.27 -13.41 -10.01
C PHE A 404 -28.44 -14.39 -9.92
N ASP A 405 -29.66 -13.86 -10.01
CA ASP A 405 -30.88 -14.61 -10.18
C ASP A 405 -31.29 -14.58 -11.65
N GLU A 406 -31.74 -15.73 -12.19
CA GLU A 406 -32.11 -15.90 -13.59
C GLU A 406 -33.23 -14.94 -14.02
N GLY A 407 -33.04 -14.32 -15.17
CA GLY A 407 -34.02 -13.40 -15.75
C GLY A 407 -34.14 -12.03 -15.07
N GLU A 408 -33.48 -11.86 -13.93
CA GLU A 408 -33.48 -10.57 -13.23
C GLU A 408 -32.59 -9.53 -13.95
N GLU A 409 -33.01 -8.27 -13.86
CA GLU A 409 -32.31 -7.15 -14.45
C GLU A 409 -31.29 -6.58 -13.47
N TYR A 410 -30.04 -6.42 -13.95
CA TYR A 410 -28.91 -5.88 -13.21
C TYR A 410 -28.29 -4.70 -13.95
N ARG A 411 -27.61 -3.85 -13.20
CA ARG A 411 -26.76 -2.79 -13.72
C ARG A 411 -25.35 -2.95 -13.17
N VAL A 412 -24.35 -2.86 -14.03
CA VAL A 412 -22.96 -2.71 -13.64
C VAL A 412 -22.54 -1.26 -13.83
N VAL A 413 -21.87 -0.69 -12.82
CA VAL A 413 -21.30 0.64 -12.83
C VAL A 413 -19.81 0.53 -12.59
N VAL A 414 -19.00 1.10 -13.49
CA VAL A 414 -17.54 1.10 -13.38
C VAL A 414 -17.05 2.52 -13.17
N THR A 415 -16.36 2.76 -12.07
CA THR A 415 -15.83 4.06 -11.68
C THR A 415 -14.30 3.99 -11.57
N PRO A 416 -13.55 4.73 -12.39
CA PRO A 416 -12.12 4.84 -12.24
C PRO A 416 -11.78 5.76 -11.06
N ARG A 417 -10.69 5.50 -10.37
CA ARG A 417 -10.30 6.24 -9.16
C ARG A 417 -8.81 6.53 -9.17
N ASN A 418 -8.41 7.74 -8.76
CA ASN A 418 -7.01 8.07 -8.56
C ASN A 418 -6.48 7.59 -7.20
N SER A 419 -5.18 7.73 -6.95
CA SER A 419 -4.53 7.31 -5.70
C SER A 419 -5.00 8.10 -4.47
N TRP A 420 -5.58 9.27 -4.66
CA TRP A 420 -6.16 10.09 -3.58
C TRP A 420 -7.60 9.71 -3.21
N GLY A 421 -8.14 8.68 -3.84
CA GLY A 421 -9.51 8.23 -3.62
C GLY A 421 -10.56 9.14 -4.24
N VAL A 422 -10.17 9.95 -5.22
CA VAL A 422 -11.10 10.78 -6.00
C VAL A 422 -11.58 9.98 -7.20
N ASP A 423 -12.90 9.94 -7.37
CA ASP A 423 -13.55 9.19 -8.44
C ASP A 423 -13.61 10.04 -9.72
N GLY A 424 -13.31 9.39 -10.86
CA GLY A 424 -13.63 9.93 -12.18
C GLY A 424 -15.07 9.61 -12.59
N LYS A 425 -15.44 10.02 -13.79
CA LYS A 425 -16.79 9.78 -14.31
C LYS A 425 -16.99 8.27 -14.58
N SER A 426 -18.10 7.73 -14.06
CA SER A 426 -18.49 6.32 -14.26
C SER A 426 -19.05 6.07 -15.66
N ILE A 427 -18.90 4.83 -16.11
CA ILE A 427 -19.66 4.24 -17.22
C ILE A 427 -20.56 3.13 -16.65
N GLU A 428 -21.68 2.85 -17.32
CA GLU A 428 -22.65 1.86 -16.85
C GLU A 428 -23.24 1.02 -17.96
N LYS A 429 -23.76 -0.16 -17.61
CA LYS A 429 -24.45 -1.08 -18.51
C LYS A 429 -25.51 -1.88 -17.77
N THR A 430 -26.73 -1.84 -18.29
CA THR A 430 -27.83 -2.71 -17.84
C THR A 430 -27.81 -4.02 -18.64
N PHE A 431 -28.11 -5.12 -17.98
CA PHE A 431 -28.18 -6.45 -18.58
C PHE A 431 -29.16 -7.33 -17.82
N THR A 432 -29.71 -8.33 -18.51
CA THR A 432 -30.49 -9.42 -17.88
C THR A 432 -29.56 -10.58 -17.57
N ALA A 433 -29.65 -11.11 -16.35
CA ALA A 433 -28.83 -12.26 -15.96
C ALA A 433 -29.21 -13.51 -16.77
N PRO A 434 -28.23 -14.14 -17.44
CA PRO A 434 -28.48 -15.42 -18.09
C PRO A 434 -28.72 -16.53 -17.06
N GLN A 435 -29.26 -17.64 -17.49
CA GLN A 435 -29.50 -18.80 -16.63
C GLN A 435 -28.20 -19.34 -16.04
N PRO A 436 -27.98 -19.24 -14.71
CA PRO A 436 -26.79 -19.78 -14.07
C PRO A 436 -26.93 -21.30 -13.88
N VAL A 437 -25.85 -22.04 -14.06
CA VAL A 437 -25.77 -23.39 -13.55
C VAL A 437 -25.59 -23.34 -12.04
N ARG A 438 -26.66 -23.53 -11.33
CA ARG A 438 -26.67 -23.76 -9.89
C ARG A 438 -26.44 -25.23 -9.61
N THR A 439 -25.18 -25.64 -9.49
CA THR A 439 -24.84 -26.97 -8.97
C THR A 439 -24.33 -26.77 -7.54
N GLY A 440 -25.06 -27.35 -6.59
CA GLY A 440 -24.65 -27.33 -5.19
C GLY A 440 -25.69 -27.98 -4.28
N GLU A 441 -25.19 -28.82 -3.39
CA GLU A 441 -25.96 -29.36 -2.28
C GLU A 441 -25.93 -28.34 -1.13
N LEU A 442 -27.10 -27.90 -0.66
CA LEU A 442 -27.19 -27.04 0.52
C LEU A 442 -26.67 -27.80 1.74
N VAL A 443 -25.61 -27.25 2.36
CA VAL A 443 -25.05 -27.81 3.60
C VAL A 443 -25.60 -27.09 4.82
N TRP A 444 -25.70 -25.77 4.75
CA TRP A 444 -26.17 -24.95 5.85
C TRP A 444 -26.58 -23.56 5.35
N GLU A 445 -27.60 -22.99 5.97
CA GLU A 445 -28.09 -21.66 5.67
C GLU A 445 -28.63 -21.00 6.95
N SER A 446 -28.41 -19.71 7.09
CA SER A 446 -28.96 -18.89 8.17
C SER A 446 -29.38 -17.53 7.63
N ALA A 447 -30.59 -17.12 7.96
CA ALA A 447 -31.12 -15.78 7.70
C ALA A 447 -30.80 -14.81 8.85
N ASP A 448 -30.26 -15.30 9.97
CA ASP A 448 -29.74 -14.49 11.08
C ASP A 448 -28.47 -15.13 11.67
N PRO A 449 -27.34 -15.04 10.95
CA PRO A 449 -26.08 -15.63 11.40
C PRO A 449 -25.61 -15.08 12.74
N MET A 450 -26.09 -13.90 13.13
CA MET A 450 -25.75 -13.25 14.40
C MET A 450 -26.34 -13.98 15.58
N LYS A 451 -27.49 -14.62 15.39
CA LYS A 451 -28.19 -15.45 16.38
C LYS A 451 -27.70 -16.90 16.34
N ASP A 452 -27.51 -17.44 15.14
CA ASP A 452 -27.28 -18.87 14.91
C ASP A 452 -25.82 -19.28 15.08
N CYS A 453 -24.88 -18.34 15.06
CA CYS A 453 -23.44 -18.60 15.17
C CYS A 453 -22.83 -17.99 16.41
N PRO A 454 -22.01 -18.74 17.17
CA PRO A 454 -21.22 -18.16 18.25
C PRO A 454 -20.26 -17.09 17.72
N PHE A 455 -20.35 -15.92 18.34
CA PHE A 455 -19.43 -14.82 18.09
C PHE A 455 -18.40 -14.78 19.22
N ILE A 456 -17.15 -15.13 18.89
CA ILE A 456 -16.07 -15.19 19.87
C ILE A 456 -15.21 -13.93 19.72
N SER A 457 -15.24 -13.06 20.72
CA SER A 457 -14.35 -11.89 20.82
C SER A 457 -13.01 -12.28 21.44
N GLY A 458 -11.94 -11.63 20.96
CA GLY A 458 -10.70 -11.56 21.72
C GLY A 458 -9.68 -12.66 21.50
N LEU A 459 -8.89 -12.53 20.43
CA LEU A 459 -7.54 -13.13 20.40
C LEU A 459 -6.49 -12.22 21.06
N GLN A 460 -6.85 -10.97 21.35
CA GLN A 460 -5.95 -9.96 21.94
C GLN A 460 -6.68 -8.95 22.85
N GLY A 461 -7.75 -9.38 23.54
CA GLY A 461 -8.35 -8.60 24.62
C GLY A 461 -9.42 -7.55 24.22
N GLY A 462 -9.79 -7.45 22.96
CA GLY A 462 -10.91 -6.60 22.54
C GLY A 462 -12.26 -7.31 22.71
N LYS A 463 -13.24 -6.67 23.29
CA LYS A 463 -14.62 -7.20 23.41
C LYS A 463 -15.46 -6.66 22.25
N ALA A 464 -15.82 -7.50 21.30
CA ALA A 464 -16.91 -7.18 20.36
C ALA A 464 -18.22 -7.11 21.16
N ARG A 465 -18.97 -6.03 20.97
CA ARG A 465 -20.22 -5.79 21.69
C ARG A 465 -21.35 -5.67 20.68
N GLN A 466 -22.43 -6.43 20.88
CA GLN A 466 -23.64 -6.26 20.11
C GLN A 466 -24.32 -4.95 20.53
N ALA A 467 -24.52 -4.05 19.59
CA ALA A 467 -25.27 -2.83 19.80
C ALA A 467 -26.79 -3.11 19.74
N LYS A 468 -27.59 -2.20 20.29
CA LYS A 468 -29.07 -2.32 20.30
C LYS A 468 -29.70 -2.34 18.90
N ASP A 469 -28.96 -1.86 17.90
CA ASP A 469 -29.38 -1.83 16.48
C ASP A 469 -29.08 -3.15 15.72
N GLY A 470 -28.63 -4.21 16.44
CA GLY A 470 -28.30 -5.50 15.87
C GLY A 470 -26.93 -5.56 15.17
N PHE A 471 -26.16 -4.48 15.18
CA PHE A 471 -24.78 -4.47 14.71
C PHE A 471 -23.81 -4.92 15.80
N PHE A 472 -22.67 -5.49 15.39
CA PHE A 472 -21.53 -5.62 16.25
C PHE A 472 -20.64 -4.38 16.16
N GLU A 473 -20.39 -3.75 17.29
CA GLU A 473 -19.37 -2.75 17.44
C GLU A 473 -18.07 -3.43 17.80
N HIS A 474 -17.04 -3.10 17.04
CA HIS A 474 -15.72 -3.65 17.27
C HIS A 474 -14.83 -2.59 17.95
N GLY A 475 -14.39 -2.93 19.18
CA GLY A 475 -13.24 -2.29 19.80
C GLY A 475 -11.94 -2.82 19.20
N ALA A 476 -10.78 -2.39 19.66
CA ALA A 476 -9.49 -2.91 19.21
C ALA A 476 -9.39 -4.43 19.43
N GLY A 477 -9.15 -5.21 18.35
CA GLY A 477 -8.95 -6.66 18.41
C GLY A 477 -9.64 -7.45 17.27
N ASN A 478 -9.39 -8.75 17.20
CA ASN A 478 -9.99 -9.64 16.21
C ASN A 478 -11.22 -10.36 16.76
N ALA A 479 -12.30 -10.44 15.97
CA ALA A 479 -13.49 -11.20 16.31
C ALA A 479 -13.72 -12.36 15.32
N ARG A 480 -14.41 -13.42 15.74
CA ARG A 480 -14.69 -14.60 14.91
C ARG A 480 -16.17 -14.95 14.95
N LEU A 481 -16.74 -15.19 13.79
CA LEU A 481 -18.02 -15.90 13.65
C LEU A 481 -17.72 -17.38 13.37
N VAL A 482 -18.15 -18.26 14.24
CA VAL A 482 -17.88 -19.71 14.15
C VAL A 482 -19.12 -20.44 13.70
N PHE A 483 -19.00 -21.17 12.60
CA PHE A 483 -20.10 -21.96 12.05
C PHE A 483 -20.37 -23.23 12.89
N PRO A 484 -21.60 -23.77 12.85
CA PRO A 484 -21.96 -25.00 13.54
C PRO A 484 -21.06 -26.19 13.20
N GLU A 485 -20.92 -27.11 14.14
CA GLU A 485 -20.13 -28.32 13.94
C GLU A 485 -20.66 -29.13 12.77
N GLY A 486 -19.76 -29.64 11.96
CA GLY A 486 -20.11 -30.49 10.81
C GLY A 486 -20.44 -29.77 9.51
N VAL A 487 -20.66 -28.45 9.52
CA VAL A 487 -20.89 -27.65 8.30
C VAL A 487 -19.79 -27.86 7.24
N TRP A 488 -18.55 -28.03 7.70
CA TRP A 488 -17.40 -28.21 6.81
C TRP A 488 -17.00 -29.68 6.62
N LYS A 489 -17.90 -30.65 6.83
CA LYS A 489 -17.61 -32.08 6.57
C LYS A 489 -17.34 -32.30 5.08
N GLY A 490 -16.27 -33.03 4.78
CA GLY A 490 -15.88 -33.39 3.42
C GLY A 490 -14.41 -33.85 3.35
N ALA A 491 -14.12 -34.71 2.38
CA ALA A 491 -12.77 -35.17 2.09
C ALA A 491 -11.88 -34.04 1.56
N LYS A 492 -10.57 -34.30 1.48
CA LYS A 492 -9.66 -33.48 0.69
C LYS A 492 -10.18 -33.36 -0.75
N GLY A 493 -10.17 -32.17 -1.32
CA GLY A 493 -10.70 -31.91 -2.66
C GLY A 493 -12.18 -31.52 -2.72
N THR A 494 -12.94 -31.65 -1.61
CA THR A 494 -14.33 -31.15 -1.58
C THR A 494 -14.36 -29.66 -1.86
N ARG A 495 -15.23 -29.26 -2.78
CA ARG A 495 -15.44 -27.85 -3.13
C ARG A 495 -16.64 -27.29 -2.40
N PHE A 496 -16.49 -26.06 -1.92
CA PHE A 496 -17.56 -25.33 -1.24
C PHE A 496 -17.79 -23.99 -1.94
N ARG A 497 -19.07 -23.57 -1.92
CA ARG A 497 -19.48 -22.19 -2.17
C ARG A 497 -19.97 -21.59 -0.86
N PHE A 498 -19.42 -20.45 -0.52
CA PHE A 498 -19.80 -19.65 0.64
C PHE A 498 -20.40 -18.34 0.15
N THR A 499 -21.67 -18.09 0.49
CA THR A 499 -22.38 -16.84 0.20
C THR A 499 -22.64 -16.11 1.51
N LEU A 500 -22.32 -14.83 1.55
CA LEU A 500 -22.47 -13.96 2.71
C LEU A 500 -23.13 -12.65 2.29
N ASP A 501 -24.24 -12.29 2.91
CA ASP A 501 -24.81 -10.95 2.83
C ASP A 501 -24.52 -10.23 4.13
N MET A 502 -23.89 -9.06 4.05
CA MET A 502 -23.51 -8.26 5.22
C MET A 502 -23.58 -6.76 4.95
N ARG A 503 -23.74 -5.99 6.01
CA ARG A 503 -23.69 -4.52 6.01
C ARG A 503 -22.62 -4.03 6.96
N THR A 504 -21.87 -3.03 6.54
CA THR A 504 -20.84 -2.37 7.38
C THR A 504 -21.09 -0.88 7.42
N ILE A 505 -20.81 -0.27 8.57
CA ILE A 505 -20.82 1.19 8.75
C ILE A 505 -19.47 1.57 9.34
N GLN A 506 -18.69 2.41 8.64
CA GLN A 506 -17.30 2.70 8.98
C GLN A 506 -16.92 4.14 8.65
N GLU A 507 -16.15 4.77 9.54
CA GLU A 507 -15.71 6.16 9.30
C GLU A 507 -14.55 6.26 8.30
N GLN A 508 -13.67 5.26 8.25
CA GLN A 508 -12.48 5.26 7.40
C GLN A 508 -12.32 3.96 6.63
N ALA A 509 -11.89 4.04 5.37
CA ALA A 509 -11.59 2.89 4.52
C ALA A 509 -10.08 2.56 4.50
N PRO A 510 -9.70 1.30 4.24
CA PRO A 510 -10.46 0.06 4.35
C PRO A 510 -10.35 -0.47 5.77
N CYS A 511 -11.44 -0.61 6.47
CA CYS A 511 -11.41 -0.93 7.88
C CYS A 511 -11.57 -2.41 8.19
N TRP A 512 -12.35 -3.13 7.42
CA TRP A 512 -12.66 -4.53 7.71
C TRP A 512 -12.09 -5.46 6.66
N THR A 513 -11.24 -6.37 7.07
CA THR A 513 -10.88 -7.51 6.25
C THR A 513 -11.55 -8.73 6.84
N ILE A 514 -12.61 -9.20 6.22
CA ILE A 514 -13.26 -10.45 6.59
C ILE A 514 -12.55 -11.56 5.83
N VAL A 515 -12.07 -12.51 6.57
CA VAL A 515 -11.24 -13.59 6.04
C VAL A 515 -11.92 -14.91 6.40
N LEU A 516 -12.31 -15.69 5.40
CA LEU A 516 -12.62 -17.07 5.64
C LEU A 516 -11.31 -17.81 5.91
N ARG A 517 -11.12 -18.29 7.12
CA ARG A 517 -9.88 -18.95 7.57
C ARG A 517 -10.12 -20.39 7.97
N ASN A 518 -9.12 -21.24 7.74
CA ASN A 518 -9.08 -22.55 8.33
C ASN A 518 -8.68 -22.50 9.82
N ARG A 519 -9.21 -23.43 10.60
CA ARG A 519 -9.02 -23.50 12.07
C ARG A 519 -7.73 -24.23 12.47
N LYS A 520 -7.22 -25.16 11.65
CA LYS A 520 -5.97 -25.93 11.87
C LYS A 520 -5.46 -26.53 10.53
N PRO A 521 -4.19 -26.86 10.36
CA PRO A 521 -3.04 -26.53 11.21
C PRO A 521 -2.46 -25.13 10.89
N LEU A 522 -2.76 -24.58 9.71
CA LEU A 522 -2.24 -23.30 9.25
C LEU A 522 -3.40 -22.32 9.11
N GLN A 523 -3.38 -21.22 9.81
CA GLN A 523 -4.41 -20.17 9.75
C GLN A 523 -4.38 -19.40 8.41
N ASN A 524 -4.38 -20.11 7.28
CA ASN A 524 -4.37 -19.49 5.97
C ASN A 524 -5.75 -18.92 5.60
N ALA A 525 -5.74 -17.75 5.01
CA ALA A 525 -6.94 -17.15 4.45
C ALA A 525 -7.35 -17.90 3.17
N VAL A 526 -8.63 -18.23 3.05
CA VAL A 526 -9.22 -18.69 1.80
C VAL A 526 -9.41 -17.51 0.86
N ASP A 527 -10.02 -16.44 1.38
CA ASP A 527 -10.20 -15.18 0.68
C ASP A 527 -10.30 -14.01 1.67
N ARG A 528 -10.19 -12.79 1.18
CA ARG A 528 -10.29 -11.56 1.95
C ARG A 528 -11.34 -10.64 1.35
N ILE A 529 -12.26 -10.20 2.19
CA ILE A 529 -13.32 -9.26 1.83
C ILE A 529 -12.97 -7.91 2.46
N SER A 530 -12.80 -6.89 1.65
CA SER A 530 -12.66 -5.52 2.13
C SER A 530 -13.93 -4.73 1.87
N THR A 531 -14.35 -3.99 2.86
CA THR A 531 -15.57 -3.20 2.81
C THR A 531 -15.28 -1.71 2.64
N PRO A 532 -16.16 -0.95 1.97
CA PRO A 532 -15.96 0.48 1.75
C PRO A 532 -16.11 1.28 3.03
N ALA A 533 -15.62 2.53 3.03
CA ALA A 533 -15.98 3.51 4.06
C ALA A 533 -17.44 3.98 3.90
N GLY A 534 -18.01 4.48 4.98
CA GLY A 534 -19.41 4.87 5.06
C GLY A 534 -20.32 3.67 5.36
N ASP A 535 -21.60 3.84 5.08
CA ASP A 535 -22.57 2.76 5.11
C ASP A 535 -22.52 2.00 3.78
N SER A 536 -22.19 0.71 3.84
CA SER A 536 -22.07 -0.12 2.62
C SER A 536 -23.42 -0.49 2.01
N GLY A 537 -24.55 -0.33 2.73
CA GLY A 537 -25.75 -1.10 2.44
C GLY A 537 -25.49 -2.61 2.59
N VAL A 538 -26.49 -3.44 2.29
CA VAL A 538 -26.33 -4.90 2.30
C VAL A 538 -25.57 -5.34 1.05
N GLN A 539 -24.38 -5.90 1.24
CA GLN A 539 -23.49 -6.36 0.18
C GLN A 539 -23.41 -7.87 0.19
N ARG A 540 -23.51 -8.50 -1.00
CA ARG A 540 -23.31 -9.94 -1.20
C ARG A 540 -21.87 -10.25 -1.56
N TYR A 541 -21.33 -11.27 -0.93
CA TYR A 541 -20.02 -11.85 -1.21
C TYR A 541 -20.17 -13.33 -1.50
N VAL A 542 -19.57 -13.80 -2.58
CA VAL A 542 -19.57 -15.22 -2.96
C VAL A 542 -18.14 -15.68 -3.14
N ILE A 543 -17.76 -16.74 -2.45
CA ILE A 543 -16.44 -17.35 -2.47
C ILE A 543 -16.57 -18.82 -2.80
N GLU A 544 -15.87 -19.31 -3.82
CA GLU A 544 -15.71 -20.74 -4.10
C GLU A 544 -14.28 -21.17 -3.79
N PHE A 545 -14.14 -22.28 -3.08
CA PHE A 545 -12.83 -22.79 -2.71
C PHE A 545 -12.83 -24.32 -2.61
N THR A 546 -11.65 -24.91 -2.70
CA THR A 546 -11.42 -26.34 -2.54
C THR A 546 -10.79 -26.60 -1.17
N LYS A 547 -11.34 -27.56 -0.44
CA LYS A 547 -10.83 -27.99 0.85
C LYS A 547 -9.50 -28.73 0.67
N PRO A 548 -8.36 -28.22 1.18
CA PRO A 548 -7.05 -28.83 0.96
C PRO A 548 -6.79 -30.05 1.83
N ASP A 549 -7.55 -30.19 2.94
CA ASP A 549 -7.43 -31.31 3.88
C ASP A 549 -8.78 -31.58 4.56
N ALA A 550 -9.09 -32.86 4.83
CA ALA A 550 -10.32 -33.29 5.48
C ALA A 550 -10.53 -32.67 6.88
N ALA A 551 -9.44 -32.41 7.61
CA ALA A 551 -9.48 -31.83 8.96
C ALA A 551 -9.78 -30.32 8.99
N TYR A 552 -9.76 -29.62 7.85
CA TYR A 552 -9.95 -28.18 7.82
C TYR A 552 -11.41 -27.80 8.10
N THR A 553 -11.56 -26.87 9.03
CA THR A 553 -12.82 -26.17 9.30
C THR A 553 -12.59 -24.66 9.13
N TYR A 554 -13.64 -23.94 8.81
CA TYR A 554 -13.52 -22.52 8.48
C TYR A 554 -14.36 -21.66 9.41
N TYR A 555 -13.95 -20.41 9.59
CA TYR A 555 -14.65 -19.38 10.33
C TYR A 555 -14.44 -18.02 9.66
N LEU A 556 -15.35 -17.08 9.86
CA LEU A 556 -15.11 -15.70 9.49
C LEU A 556 -14.25 -15.03 10.55
N LEU A 557 -13.17 -14.38 10.11
CA LEU A 557 -12.33 -13.55 10.95
C LEU A 557 -12.54 -12.10 10.57
N ILE A 558 -13.00 -11.31 11.53
CA ILE A 558 -13.08 -9.86 11.40
C ILE A 558 -11.80 -9.29 11.99
N ARG A 559 -10.98 -8.69 11.14
CA ARG A 559 -9.75 -8.02 11.57
C ARG A 559 -10.00 -6.54 11.83
N GLU A 560 -9.17 -6.00 12.71
CA GLU A 560 -9.16 -4.62 13.12
C GLU A 560 -9.23 -3.62 11.97
N GLY A 561 -10.15 -2.69 12.11
CA GLY A 561 -10.19 -1.39 11.48
C GLY A 561 -10.64 -0.39 12.53
N SER A 562 -10.38 0.88 12.34
CA SER A 562 -10.75 1.93 13.30
C SER A 562 -12.27 2.07 13.40
N GLY A 563 -12.84 1.64 14.51
CA GLY A 563 -14.21 1.96 14.94
C GLY A 563 -15.30 1.77 13.88
N GLY A 564 -15.73 0.53 13.63
CA GLY A 564 -16.82 0.28 12.70
C GLY A 564 -17.87 -0.66 13.29
N LYS A 565 -19.00 -0.77 12.59
CA LYS A 565 -20.09 -1.69 12.91
C LYS A 565 -20.28 -2.66 11.75
N VAL A 566 -20.54 -3.94 12.05
CA VAL A 566 -20.87 -4.97 11.06
C VAL A 566 -22.13 -5.72 11.47
N ARG A 567 -22.97 -6.04 10.49
CA ARG A 567 -24.10 -6.93 10.64
C ARG A 567 -24.07 -7.97 9.52
N PHE A 568 -24.18 -9.25 9.89
CA PHE A 568 -24.35 -10.35 8.96
C PHE A 568 -25.83 -10.59 8.77
N GLU A 569 -26.31 -10.43 7.54
CA GLU A 569 -27.75 -10.53 7.23
C GLU A 569 -28.14 -11.92 6.76
N HIS A 570 -27.21 -12.64 6.08
CA HIS A 570 -27.46 -13.97 5.55
C HIS A 570 -26.15 -14.70 5.27
N VAL A 571 -26.11 -15.98 5.55
CA VAL A 571 -25.03 -16.90 5.15
C VAL A 571 -25.60 -18.16 4.55
N LYS A 572 -25.03 -18.60 3.43
CA LYS A 572 -25.33 -19.87 2.79
C LYS A 572 -24.05 -20.62 2.46
N ILE A 573 -24.01 -21.90 2.76
CA ILE A 573 -22.90 -22.80 2.49
C ILE A 573 -23.39 -23.97 1.66
N GLU A 574 -22.81 -24.15 0.50
CA GLU A 574 -23.14 -25.20 -0.45
C GLU A 574 -21.90 -26.05 -0.75
N ARG A 575 -22.08 -27.35 -0.96
CA ARG A 575 -21.07 -28.25 -1.54
C ARG A 575 -21.29 -28.30 -3.04
N ILE A 576 -20.25 -27.98 -3.83
CA ILE A 576 -20.36 -27.82 -5.30
C ILE A 576 -19.41 -28.76 -6.06
#